data_85751adb7eca337cb59ab8f3d9580f0e
#
_entry.id   85751adb7eca337cb59ab8f3d9580f0e
#
_cell.length_a   1.000
_cell.length_b   1.000
_cell.length_c   1.000
_cell.angle_alpha   90.00
_cell.angle_beta   90.00
_cell.angle_gamma   90.00
#
_symmetry.space_group_name_H-M   'P 1'
#
loop_
_entity.id
_entity.type
_entity.pdbx_description
1 polymer ?
#
loop_
_entity_poly.entity_id
_entity_poly.type
_entity_poly.pdbx_seq_one_letter_code
_entity_poly.pdbx_strand_id
1 'polypeptide(L)'
;MGGSRELMRILGLDYGSKTVGVAVSDMLGMTAQRLEIIRRPKENHLRRTFRRIEELAKEYEIESIVLDYPLNMDDSVGDRAEKTLAFKRELEERLNVPVFLVDERLTTVEADEIMAECGIPRSDFGLYVDMIAAEIILQDYLNNMTNTASKVSL
;
A
#
# COMPACT_ATOMS: atom_id res chain seq x y z
N MET A 1 -9.73 27.68 4.56
CA MET A 1 -10.49 26.99 5.60
C MET A 1 -9.79 25.72 6.04
N GLY A 2 -9.71 25.51 7.33
CA GLY A 2 -9.01 24.39 7.89
C GLY A 2 -9.62 23.03 7.58
N GLY A 3 -10.92 22.98 7.32
CA GLY A 3 -11.63 21.74 7.08
C GLY A 3 -11.14 20.92 5.90
N SER A 4 -10.59 21.56 4.88
CA SER A 4 -10.12 20.85 3.70
C SER A 4 -8.91 19.95 4.00
N ARG A 5 -8.18 20.23 5.07
CA ARG A 5 -7.00 19.45 5.45
C ARG A 5 -7.36 18.13 6.11
N GLU A 6 -8.59 18.00 6.59
CA GLU A 6 -9.05 16.79 7.26
C GLU A 6 -9.44 15.70 6.26
N LEU A 7 -9.53 16.06 4.98
CA LEU A 7 -9.93 15.13 3.92
C LEU A 7 -8.70 14.61 3.17
N MET A 8 -7.73 14.13 3.93
CA MET A 8 -6.48 13.61 3.38
C MET A 8 -6.60 12.11 3.13
N ARG A 9 -6.25 11.69 1.94
CA ARG A 9 -6.23 10.27 1.60
C ARG A 9 -4.81 9.78 1.36
N ILE A 10 -4.58 8.55 1.78
CA ILE A 10 -3.30 7.88 1.64
C ILE A 10 -3.51 6.63 0.81
N LEU A 11 -2.61 6.38 -0.13
CA LEU A 11 -2.64 5.20 -0.96
C LEU A 11 -1.68 4.17 -0.38
N GLY A 12 -2.12 2.93 -0.23
CA GLY A 12 -1.26 1.83 0.21
C GLY A 12 -0.94 0.94 -0.97
N LEU A 13 0.33 0.60 -1.14
CA LEU A 13 0.78 -0.21 -2.26
C LEU A 13 1.62 -1.40 -1.79
N ASP A 14 1.31 -2.57 -2.33
CA ASP A 14 2.13 -3.76 -2.19
C ASP A 14 2.72 -4.09 -3.56
N TYR A 15 3.99 -3.77 -3.75
CA TYR A 15 4.67 -3.88 -5.03
C TYR A 15 5.26 -5.28 -5.22
N GLY A 16 4.65 -6.07 -6.10
CA GLY A 16 5.11 -7.41 -6.45
C GLY A 16 5.80 -7.45 -7.81
N SER A 17 6.19 -8.65 -8.22
CA SER A 17 6.92 -8.85 -9.49
C SER A 17 6.05 -8.59 -10.72
N LYS A 18 4.77 -8.88 -10.64
CA LYS A 18 3.84 -8.67 -11.77
C LYS A 18 2.57 -7.96 -11.36
N THR A 19 2.42 -7.66 -10.09
CA THR A 19 1.22 -7.03 -9.55
C THR A 19 1.57 -5.92 -8.59
N VAL A 20 0.66 -4.97 -8.46
CA VAL A 20 0.69 -4.01 -7.36
C VAL A 20 -0.70 -4.04 -6.73
N GLY A 21 -0.77 -4.48 -5.49
CA GLY A 21 -1.99 -4.40 -4.71
C GLY A 21 -2.19 -2.96 -4.26
N VAL A 22 -3.43 -2.48 -4.32
CA VAL A 22 -3.74 -1.09 -4.02
C VAL A 22 -4.86 -1.00 -3.00
N ALA A 23 -4.64 -0.18 -1.99
CA ALA A 23 -5.66 0.18 -1.01
C ALA A 23 -5.66 1.70 -0.86
N VAL A 24 -6.75 2.25 -0.39
CA VAL A 24 -6.88 3.69 -0.18
C VAL A 24 -7.54 3.92 1.18
N SER A 25 -7.13 4.97 1.88
CA SER A 25 -7.77 5.32 3.14
C SER A 25 -9.08 6.06 2.86
N ASP A 26 -9.99 6.02 3.83
CA ASP A 26 -11.19 6.84 3.76
C ASP A 26 -10.81 8.32 3.92
N MET A 27 -11.76 9.20 3.73
CA MET A 27 -11.50 10.65 3.82
C MET A 27 -11.06 11.10 5.20
N LEU A 28 -11.44 10.36 6.23
CA LEU A 28 -11.08 10.68 7.61
C LEU A 28 -9.71 10.10 8.00
N GLY A 29 -9.12 9.25 7.14
CA GLY A 29 -7.84 8.63 7.44
C GLY A 29 -7.91 7.59 8.55
N MET A 30 -9.06 6.97 8.76
CA MET A 30 -9.27 6.01 9.85
C MET A 30 -9.20 4.56 9.38
N THR A 31 -9.72 4.27 8.20
CA THR A 31 -9.80 2.90 7.68
C THR A 31 -9.19 2.77 6.30
N ALA A 32 -8.54 1.65 6.06
CA ALA A 32 -8.04 1.28 4.75
C ALA A 32 -9.08 0.45 4.02
N GLN A 33 -9.23 0.71 2.74
CA GLN A 33 -10.18 0.02 1.89
C GLN A 33 -9.46 -0.56 0.69
N ARG A 34 -9.73 -1.83 0.37
CA ARG A 34 -9.18 -2.47 -0.82
C ARG A 34 -9.69 -1.75 -2.06
N LEU A 35 -8.82 -1.55 -3.03
CA LEU A 35 -9.18 -0.82 -4.22
C LEU A 35 -9.06 -1.67 -5.49
N GLU A 36 -7.87 -2.10 -5.84
CA GLU A 36 -7.66 -2.91 -7.03
C GLU A 36 -6.29 -3.58 -7.03
N ILE A 37 -6.07 -4.46 -8.00
CA ILE A 37 -4.75 -5.02 -8.27
C ILE A 37 -4.36 -4.58 -9.67
N ILE A 38 -3.22 -3.92 -9.79
CA ILE A 38 -2.67 -3.51 -11.09
C ILE A 38 -1.76 -4.62 -11.56
N ARG A 39 -2.05 -5.17 -12.74
CA ARG A 39 -1.30 -6.29 -13.30
C ARG A 39 -0.45 -5.85 -14.47
N ARG A 40 0.70 -6.50 -14.63
CA ARG A 40 1.57 -6.27 -15.78
C ARG A 40 2.15 -7.59 -16.27
N PRO A 41 2.41 -7.74 -17.58
CA PRO A 41 2.86 -9.00 -18.15
C PRO A 41 4.31 -9.36 -17.76
N LYS A 42 5.16 -8.37 -17.52
CA LYS A 42 6.57 -8.58 -17.17
C LYS A 42 6.97 -7.60 -16.07
N GLU A 43 7.88 -8.05 -15.21
CA GLU A 43 8.31 -7.29 -14.04
C GLU A 43 8.79 -5.87 -14.38
N ASN A 44 9.54 -5.71 -15.45
CA ASN A 44 10.11 -4.42 -15.81
C ASN A 44 9.20 -3.55 -16.68
N HIS A 45 7.99 -4.02 -17.01
CA HIS A 45 7.03 -3.24 -17.80
C HIS A 45 6.18 -2.36 -16.89
N LEU A 46 6.79 -1.33 -16.35
CA LEU A 46 6.18 -0.49 -15.31
C LEU A 46 5.45 0.74 -15.83
N ARG A 47 5.54 1.05 -17.11
CA ARG A 47 4.95 2.27 -17.66
C ARG A 47 3.46 2.40 -17.38
N ARG A 48 2.69 1.35 -17.66
CA ARG A 48 1.24 1.36 -17.42
C ARG A 48 0.92 1.32 -15.94
N THR A 49 1.76 0.66 -15.17
CA THR A 49 1.61 0.61 -13.71
C THR A 49 1.69 2.00 -13.12
N PHE A 50 2.72 2.76 -13.48
CA PHE A 50 2.87 4.14 -12.99
C PHE A 50 1.72 5.02 -13.46
N ARG A 51 1.29 4.86 -14.72
CA ARG A 51 0.16 5.63 -15.24
C ARG A 51 -1.10 5.36 -14.43
N ARG A 52 -1.36 4.09 -14.11
CA ARG A 52 -2.55 3.75 -13.34
C ARG A 52 -2.49 4.32 -11.92
N ILE A 53 -1.33 4.27 -11.29
CA ILE A 53 -1.15 4.85 -9.96
C ILE A 53 -1.35 6.37 -10.02
N GLU A 54 -0.86 7.03 -11.06
CA GLU A 54 -1.08 8.46 -11.25
C GLU A 54 -2.56 8.79 -11.39
N GLU A 55 -3.30 7.98 -12.14
CA GLU A 55 -4.75 8.14 -12.28
C GLU A 55 -5.47 8.00 -10.94
N LEU A 56 -5.10 6.99 -10.17
CA LEU A 56 -5.70 6.77 -8.86
C LEU A 56 -5.36 7.89 -7.88
N ALA A 57 -4.11 8.35 -7.90
CA ALA A 57 -3.68 9.43 -7.02
C ALA A 57 -4.47 10.71 -7.30
N LYS A 58 -4.76 10.97 -8.57
CA LYS A 58 -5.53 12.14 -8.96
C LYS A 58 -7.01 11.97 -8.61
N GLU A 59 -7.57 10.80 -8.89
CA GLU A 59 -8.97 10.50 -8.63
C GLU A 59 -9.32 10.62 -7.15
N TYR A 60 -8.45 10.10 -6.28
CA TYR A 60 -8.68 10.09 -4.84
C TYR A 60 -7.99 11.23 -4.10
N GLU A 61 -7.37 12.15 -4.83
CA GLU A 61 -6.68 13.30 -4.25
C GLU A 61 -5.68 12.87 -3.17
N ILE A 62 -4.81 11.95 -3.54
CA ILE A 62 -3.84 11.33 -2.63
C ILE A 62 -2.78 12.33 -2.20
N GLU A 63 -2.48 12.42 -0.91
CA GLU A 63 -1.46 13.30 -0.37
C GLU A 63 -0.15 12.58 -0.06
N SER A 64 -0.22 11.26 0.18
CA SER A 64 0.97 10.46 0.44
C SER A 64 0.71 9.01 0.08
N ILE A 65 1.79 8.25 -0.02
CA ILE A 65 1.74 6.83 -0.35
C ILE A 65 2.49 6.06 0.73
N VAL A 66 1.96 4.90 1.09
CA VAL A 66 2.62 3.94 1.97
C VAL A 66 2.97 2.73 1.12
N LEU A 67 4.22 2.32 1.16
CA LEU A 67 4.75 1.25 0.33
C LEU A 67 5.42 0.21 1.22
N ASP A 68 5.12 -1.07 1.03
CA ASP A 68 5.76 -2.13 1.78
C ASP A 68 7.24 -2.24 1.40
N TYR A 69 8.11 -2.33 2.40
CA TYR A 69 9.54 -2.51 2.21
C TYR A 69 9.91 -3.94 2.60
N PRO A 70 10.03 -4.85 1.63
CA PRO A 70 10.16 -6.29 1.93
C PRO A 70 11.60 -6.68 2.29
N LEU A 71 11.97 -6.50 3.54
CA LEU A 71 13.24 -6.97 4.06
C LEU A 71 13.25 -8.49 4.17
N ASN A 72 14.42 -9.09 4.13
CA ASN A 72 14.58 -10.50 4.42
C ASN A 72 14.32 -10.77 5.91
N MET A 73 14.11 -12.02 6.26
CA MET A 73 13.79 -12.40 7.65
C MET A 73 14.89 -12.00 8.64
N ASP A 74 16.12 -11.87 8.18
CA ASP A 74 17.25 -11.44 9.00
C ASP A 74 17.50 -9.94 8.95
N ASP A 75 16.51 -9.16 8.47
CA ASP A 75 16.55 -7.71 8.32
C ASP A 75 17.54 -7.21 7.27
N SER A 76 18.13 -8.11 6.47
CA SER A 76 19.02 -7.68 5.39
C SER A 76 18.22 -7.16 4.20
N VAL A 77 18.87 -6.29 3.42
CA VAL A 77 18.26 -5.72 2.21
C VAL A 77 18.54 -6.67 1.03
N GLY A 78 17.48 -7.28 0.51
CA GLY A 78 17.60 -8.17 -0.64
C GLY A 78 17.25 -7.47 -1.93
N ASP A 79 17.23 -8.25 -3.01
CA ASP A 79 16.93 -7.77 -4.35
C ASP A 79 15.53 -7.12 -4.43
N ARG A 80 14.56 -7.72 -3.79
CA ARG A 80 13.18 -7.22 -3.78
C ARG A 80 13.10 -5.84 -3.13
N ALA A 81 13.81 -5.66 -2.02
CA ALA A 81 13.84 -4.38 -1.32
C ALA A 81 14.50 -3.29 -2.16
N GLU A 82 15.57 -3.64 -2.88
CA GLU A 82 16.24 -2.67 -3.77
C GLU A 82 15.32 -2.23 -4.91
N LYS A 83 14.56 -3.16 -5.49
CA LYS A 83 13.59 -2.83 -6.53
C LYS A 83 12.48 -1.95 -6.00
N THR A 84 12.09 -2.18 -4.76
CA THR A 84 11.08 -1.37 -4.10
C THR A 84 11.57 0.06 -3.88
N LEU A 85 12.84 0.24 -3.52
CA LEU A 85 13.42 1.58 -3.38
C LEU A 85 13.44 2.33 -4.71
N ALA A 86 13.77 1.64 -5.80
CA ALA A 86 13.74 2.24 -7.13
C ALA A 86 12.32 2.65 -7.51
N PHE A 87 11.35 1.81 -7.21
CA PHE A 87 9.93 2.08 -7.45
C PHE A 87 9.48 3.30 -6.65
N LYS A 88 9.89 3.39 -5.39
CA LYS A 88 9.60 4.52 -4.52
C LYS A 88 10.09 5.84 -5.13
N ARG A 89 11.33 5.87 -5.58
CA ARG A 89 11.93 7.08 -6.17
C ARG A 89 11.17 7.53 -7.41
N GLU A 90 10.81 6.57 -8.25
CA GLU A 90 10.06 6.87 -9.47
C GLU A 90 8.68 7.43 -9.14
N LEU A 91 8.01 6.87 -8.14
CA LEU A 91 6.70 7.37 -7.69
C LEU A 91 6.80 8.80 -7.18
N GLU A 92 7.80 9.07 -6.35
CA GLU A 92 7.98 10.42 -5.80
C GLU A 92 8.22 11.46 -6.89
N GLU A 93 9.01 11.09 -7.90
CA GLU A 93 9.27 11.98 -9.02
C GLU A 93 8.03 12.23 -9.87
N ARG A 94 7.26 11.19 -10.15
CA ARG A 94 6.10 11.30 -11.02
C ARG A 94 4.90 11.97 -10.37
N LEU A 95 4.68 11.70 -9.09
CA LEU A 95 3.47 12.16 -8.41
C LEU A 95 3.70 13.38 -7.53
N ASN A 96 4.96 13.66 -7.21
CA ASN A 96 5.31 14.77 -6.33
C ASN A 96 4.61 14.68 -4.97
N VAL A 97 4.47 13.45 -4.46
CA VAL A 97 3.94 13.19 -3.12
C VAL A 97 4.96 12.34 -2.36
N PRO A 98 5.00 12.44 -1.03
CA PRO A 98 5.93 11.61 -0.25
C PRO A 98 5.50 10.14 -0.26
N VAL A 99 6.46 9.25 -0.30
CA VAL A 99 6.24 7.81 -0.21
C VAL A 99 6.96 7.31 1.04
N PHE A 100 6.19 6.73 1.96
CA PHE A 100 6.72 6.20 3.22
C PHE A 100 6.84 4.69 3.13
N LEU A 101 7.95 4.16 3.62
CA LEU A 101 8.18 2.72 3.64
C LEU A 101 7.71 2.13 4.96
N VAL A 102 7.06 0.98 4.89
CA VAL A 102 6.57 0.26 6.06
C VAL A 102 7.09 -1.17 5.97
N ASP A 103 7.73 -1.64 7.04
CA ASP A 103 8.18 -3.03 7.13
C ASP A 103 7.05 -3.86 7.72
N GLU A 104 6.23 -4.44 6.86
CA GLU A 104 5.11 -5.28 7.27
C GLU A 104 5.35 -6.70 6.79
N ARG A 105 5.49 -7.62 7.73
CA ARG A 105 5.79 -9.02 7.43
C ARG A 105 4.56 -9.88 7.65
N LEU A 106 3.57 -9.68 6.80
CA LEU A 106 2.34 -10.45 6.84
C LEU A 106 2.62 -11.92 6.55
N THR A 107 2.21 -12.80 7.45
CA THR A 107 2.35 -14.24 7.22
C THR A 107 1.25 -14.74 6.28
N THR A 108 1.52 -15.86 5.61
CA THR A 108 0.53 -16.49 4.76
C THR A 108 -0.72 -16.88 5.56
N VAL A 109 -0.52 -17.33 6.80
CA VAL A 109 -1.62 -17.73 7.68
C VAL A 109 -2.54 -16.53 7.96
N GLU A 110 -1.94 -15.39 8.30
CA GLU A 110 -2.71 -14.17 8.58
C GLU A 110 -3.52 -13.72 7.35
N ALA A 111 -2.89 -13.72 6.17
CA ALA A 111 -3.56 -13.36 4.94
C ALA A 111 -4.71 -14.32 4.62
N ASP A 112 -4.48 -15.62 4.79
CA ASP A 112 -5.50 -16.64 4.53
C ASP A 112 -6.71 -16.48 5.47
N GLU A 113 -6.45 -16.19 6.73
CA GLU A 113 -7.52 -15.95 7.71
C GLU A 113 -8.40 -14.77 7.32
N ILE A 114 -7.77 -13.67 6.92
CA ILE A 114 -8.50 -12.46 6.50
C ILE A 114 -9.35 -12.74 5.27
N MET A 115 -8.77 -13.42 4.28
CA MET A 115 -9.51 -13.75 3.06
C MET A 115 -10.68 -14.67 3.33
N ALA A 116 -10.50 -15.64 4.22
CA ALA A 116 -11.58 -16.56 4.62
C ALA A 116 -12.70 -15.80 5.31
N GLU A 117 -12.39 -14.87 6.19
CA GLU A 117 -13.38 -14.04 6.87
C GLU A 117 -14.15 -13.16 5.89
N CYS A 118 -13.52 -12.76 4.79
CA CYS A 118 -14.15 -11.97 3.74
C CYS A 118 -15.00 -12.80 2.80
N GLY A 119 -15.04 -14.12 3.00
CA GLY A 119 -15.83 -15.03 2.15
C GLY A 119 -15.18 -15.31 0.80
N ILE A 120 -13.90 -15.08 0.66
CA ILE A 120 -13.18 -15.38 -0.58
C ILE A 120 -12.91 -16.87 -0.67
N PRO A 121 -13.28 -17.56 -1.77
CA PRO A 121 -12.98 -18.97 -1.94
C PRO A 121 -11.48 -19.22 -1.91
N ARG A 122 -11.05 -20.30 -1.31
CA ARG A 122 -9.65 -20.63 -1.18
C ARG A 122 -8.93 -20.69 -2.53
N SER A 123 -9.62 -21.14 -3.56
CA SER A 123 -9.08 -21.20 -4.92
C SER A 123 -8.73 -19.82 -5.48
N ASP A 124 -9.32 -18.76 -4.93
CA ASP A 124 -9.12 -17.39 -5.40
C ASP A 124 -8.15 -16.58 -4.53
N PHE A 125 -7.59 -17.18 -3.48
CA PHE A 125 -6.68 -16.46 -2.57
C PHE A 125 -5.54 -15.79 -3.31
N GLY A 126 -4.94 -16.47 -4.28
CA GLY A 126 -3.84 -15.90 -5.06
C GLY A 126 -4.21 -14.67 -5.87
N LEU A 127 -5.51 -14.50 -6.17
CA LEU A 127 -5.98 -13.33 -6.93
C LEU A 127 -6.12 -12.08 -6.06
N TYR A 128 -6.32 -12.27 -4.76
CA TYR A 128 -6.64 -11.15 -3.87
C TYR A 128 -5.56 -10.84 -2.84
N VAL A 129 -4.58 -11.71 -2.68
CA VAL A 129 -3.59 -11.60 -1.60
C VAL A 129 -2.85 -10.25 -1.61
N ASP A 130 -2.48 -9.76 -2.79
CA ASP A 130 -1.72 -8.50 -2.89
C ASP A 130 -2.57 -7.31 -2.47
N MET A 131 -3.85 -7.34 -2.79
CA MET A 131 -4.78 -6.27 -2.43
C MET A 131 -5.06 -6.28 -0.92
N ILE A 132 -5.16 -7.47 -0.33
CA ILE A 132 -5.31 -7.63 1.11
C ILE A 132 -4.04 -7.15 1.82
N ALA A 133 -2.87 -7.49 1.29
CA ALA A 133 -1.60 -7.03 1.86
C ALA A 133 -1.53 -5.49 1.85
N ALA A 134 -1.91 -4.86 0.76
CA ALA A 134 -1.93 -3.39 0.66
C ALA A 134 -2.87 -2.78 1.71
N GLU A 135 -4.03 -3.39 1.92
CA GLU A 135 -5.00 -2.93 2.92
C GLU A 135 -4.40 -3.00 4.32
N ILE A 136 -3.74 -4.10 4.66
CA ILE A 136 -3.15 -4.31 5.98
C ILE A 136 -2.01 -3.32 6.22
N ILE A 137 -1.13 -3.15 5.25
CA ILE A 137 -0.03 -2.20 5.33
C ILE A 137 -0.55 -0.81 5.62
N LEU A 138 -1.56 -0.41 4.90
CA LEU A 138 -2.15 0.92 5.06
C LEU A 138 -2.86 1.05 6.40
N GLN A 139 -3.63 0.04 6.81
CA GLN A 139 -4.33 0.09 8.09
C GLN A 139 -3.36 0.19 9.26
N ASP A 140 -2.28 -0.57 9.22
CA ASP A 140 -1.26 -0.51 10.27
C ASP A 140 -0.62 0.87 10.34
N TYR A 141 -0.35 1.45 9.18
CA TYR A 141 0.20 2.81 9.13
C TYR A 141 -0.76 3.82 9.76
N LEU A 142 -2.05 3.74 9.42
CA LEU A 142 -3.06 4.63 9.96
C LEU A 142 -3.19 4.46 11.48
N ASN A 143 -3.16 3.23 11.95
CA ASN A 143 -3.25 2.93 13.38
C ASN A 143 -2.05 3.52 14.14
N ASN A 144 -0.86 3.41 13.57
CA ASN A 144 0.36 3.93 14.19
C ASN A 144 0.35 5.46 14.23
N MET A 145 -0.18 6.11 13.22
CA MET A 145 -0.33 7.56 13.21
C MET A 145 -1.26 8.02 14.35
N THR A 146 -2.38 7.35 14.49
CA THR A 146 -3.35 7.67 15.54
C THR A 146 -2.75 7.48 16.93
N ASN A 147 -2.04 6.36 17.13
CA ASN A 147 -1.40 6.08 18.41
C ASN A 147 -0.34 7.14 18.75
N THR A 148 0.46 7.52 17.76
CA THR A 148 1.49 8.55 17.94
C THR A 148 0.87 9.89 18.30
N ALA A 149 -0.20 10.27 17.61
CA ALA A 149 -0.92 11.51 17.90
C ALA A 149 -1.48 11.51 19.31
N SER A 150 -2.04 10.38 19.74
CA SER A 150 -2.57 10.24 21.10
C SER A 150 -1.48 10.40 22.15
N LYS A 151 -0.30 9.84 21.90
CA LYS A 151 0.83 9.96 22.83
C LYS A 151 1.34 11.39 22.91
N VAL A 152 1.36 12.08 21.77
CA VAL A 152 1.86 13.45 21.73
C VAL A 152 0.90 14.42 22.41
N SER A 153 -0.39 14.15 22.36
CA SER A 153 -1.38 15.05 22.94
C SER A 153 -1.44 14.98 24.47
N LEU A 154 -0.74 14.04 25.08
CA LEU A 154 -0.64 13.98 26.54
C LEU A 154 0.42 14.94 27.05
#